data_b7db1c5d8b2591db5bf08b321896224f
#
_entry.id   b7db1c5d8b2591db5bf08b321896224f
#
_cell.length_a   1.000
_cell.length_b   1.000
_cell.length_c   1.000
_cell.angle_alpha   90.00
_cell.angle_beta   90.00
_cell.angle_gamma   90.00
#
_symmetry.space_group_name_H-M   'P 1'
#
loop_
_entity.id
_entity.type
_entity.pdbx_description
1 polymer ?
#
loop_
_entity_poly.entity_id
_entity_poly.type
_entity_poly.pdbx_seq_one_letter_code
_entity_poly.pdbx_strand_id
1 'polypeptide(L)'
;ISRMSEAFGLKSIASHATDELPLGFKQRLALACSLMHEPDILFLDEPTSGVDPLTRREFWLHINSMVEKGVTVMVTTHFMDEAEYCDRIGLVYRGKLIASGTPDDLKAQSANDEQPDPTMEQAFIQLIHDWDKEHSNE
;
A
#
# COMPACT_ATOMS: atom_id res chain seq x y z
N ILE A 1 -8.82 7.34 -22.70
CA ILE A 1 -9.93 6.65 -22.00
C ILE A 1 -9.94 5.16 -22.36
N SER A 2 -10.03 4.78 -23.63
CA SER A 2 -10.11 3.37 -24.06
C SER A 2 -8.94 2.52 -23.52
N ARG A 3 -7.72 3.02 -23.56
CA ARG A 3 -6.50 2.35 -23.09
C ARG A 3 -6.50 2.11 -21.58
N MET A 4 -6.96 3.08 -20.78
CA MET A 4 -7.11 2.95 -19.32
C MET A 4 -8.24 1.98 -18.96
N SER A 5 -9.38 2.07 -19.63
CA SER A 5 -10.51 1.15 -19.42
C SER A 5 -10.12 -0.31 -19.66
N GLU A 6 -9.24 -0.58 -20.61
CA GLU A 6 -8.72 -1.91 -20.90
C GLU A 6 -7.71 -2.37 -19.83
N ALA A 7 -6.74 -1.52 -19.52
CA ALA A 7 -5.68 -1.83 -18.56
C ALA A 7 -6.21 -2.14 -17.15
N PHE A 8 -7.30 -1.49 -16.73
CA PHE A 8 -7.91 -1.67 -15.42
C PHE A 8 -9.16 -2.58 -15.42
N GLY A 9 -9.46 -3.26 -16.53
CA GLY A 9 -10.59 -4.19 -16.62
C GLY A 9 -11.95 -3.53 -16.49
N LEU A 10 -12.08 -2.24 -16.87
CA LEU A 10 -13.30 -1.45 -16.71
C LEU A 10 -14.28 -1.53 -17.87
N LYS A 11 -13.93 -2.24 -18.95
CA LYS A 11 -14.78 -2.33 -20.16
C LYS A 11 -16.16 -2.93 -19.88
N SER A 12 -16.21 -3.96 -19.02
CA SER A 12 -17.47 -4.66 -18.70
C SER A 12 -18.46 -3.81 -17.90
N ILE A 13 -17.99 -2.76 -17.25
CA ILE A 13 -18.79 -1.89 -16.38
C ILE A 13 -18.98 -0.48 -16.95
N ALA A 14 -18.50 -0.21 -18.16
CA ALA A 14 -18.51 1.12 -18.75
C ALA A 14 -19.91 1.74 -18.93
N SER A 15 -20.98 0.91 -18.95
CA SER A 15 -22.39 1.35 -19.04
C SER A 15 -23.08 1.51 -17.69
N HIS A 16 -22.42 1.16 -16.57
CA HIS A 16 -23.01 1.25 -15.24
C HIS A 16 -22.74 2.63 -14.62
N ALA A 17 -23.67 3.09 -13.79
CA ALA A 17 -23.47 4.28 -12.99
C ALA A 17 -22.41 4.00 -11.89
N THR A 18 -21.57 5.00 -11.58
CA THR A 18 -20.44 4.82 -10.65
C THR A 18 -20.89 4.43 -9.23
N ASP A 19 -22.04 4.90 -8.78
CA ASP A 19 -22.64 4.59 -7.48
C ASP A 19 -23.09 3.13 -7.37
N GLU A 20 -23.44 2.49 -8.48
CA GLU A 20 -23.87 1.08 -8.53
C GLU A 20 -22.68 0.09 -8.56
N LEU A 21 -21.45 0.57 -8.78
CA LEU A 21 -20.28 -0.30 -8.89
C LEU A 21 -19.88 -0.92 -7.54
N PRO A 22 -19.46 -2.20 -7.50
CA PRO A 22 -18.76 -2.78 -6.37
C PRO A 22 -17.50 -1.97 -6.01
N LEU A 23 -17.13 -1.96 -4.73
CA LEU A 23 -16.05 -1.13 -4.20
C LEU A 23 -14.72 -1.32 -4.96
N GLY A 24 -14.33 -2.56 -5.28
CA GLY A 24 -13.11 -2.85 -6.03
C GLY A 24 -13.09 -2.22 -7.44
N PHE A 25 -14.25 -2.12 -8.10
CA PHE A 25 -14.35 -1.42 -9.38
C PHE A 25 -14.28 0.11 -9.20
N LYS A 26 -14.89 0.65 -8.14
CA LYS A 26 -14.77 2.08 -7.80
C LYS A 26 -13.33 2.48 -7.58
N GLN A 27 -12.56 1.66 -6.88
CA GLN A 27 -11.16 1.92 -6.61
C GLN A 27 -10.29 1.82 -7.86
N ARG A 28 -10.50 0.80 -8.71
CA ARG A 28 -9.81 0.71 -10.00
C ARG A 28 -10.16 1.89 -10.92
N LEU A 29 -11.41 2.33 -10.92
CA LEU A 29 -11.82 3.50 -11.68
C LEU A 29 -11.14 4.78 -11.17
N ALA A 30 -11.11 4.99 -9.84
CA ALA A 30 -10.42 6.13 -9.24
C ALA A 30 -8.93 6.15 -9.59
N LEU A 31 -8.26 4.99 -9.51
CA LEU A 31 -6.86 4.85 -9.90
C LEU A 31 -6.66 5.14 -11.40
N ALA A 32 -7.52 4.61 -12.27
CA ALA A 32 -7.46 4.89 -13.69
C ALA A 32 -7.62 6.39 -14.00
N CYS A 33 -8.54 7.07 -13.30
CA CYS A 33 -8.75 8.51 -13.43
C CYS A 33 -7.53 9.32 -12.97
N SER A 34 -6.90 8.92 -11.86
CA SER A 34 -5.70 9.60 -11.33
C SER A 34 -4.48 9.50 -12.24
N LEU A 35 -4.49 8.56 -13.20
CA LEU A 35 -3.42 8.34 -14.16
C LEU A 35 -3.67 9.00 -15.52
N MET A 36 -4.85 9.55 -15.77
CA MET A 36 -5.21 10.11 -17.10
C MET A 36 -4.31 11.26 -17.53
N HIS A 37 -3.75 11.99 -16.58
CA HIS A 37 -2.85 13.14 -16.84
C HIS A 37 -1.36 12.77 -16.80
N GLU A 38 -1.05 11.45 -16.77
CA GLU A 38 0.32 10.91 -16.77
C GLU A 38 1.22 11.52 -15.68
N PRO A 39 0.86 11.39 -14.38
CA PRO A 39 1.62 12.01 -13.31
C PRO A 39 2.97 11.33 -13.10
N ASP A 40 3.99 12.10 -12.70
CA ASP A 40 5.28 11.57 -12.23
C ASP A 40 5.19 11.00 -10.81
N ILE A 41 4.27 11.54 -10.00
CA ILE A 41 4.06 11.16 -8.60
C ILE A 41 2.57 10.93 -8.34
N LEU A 42 2.25 9.84 -7.65
CA LEU A 42 0.89 9.46 -7.27
C LEU A 42 0.80 9.23 -5.76
N PHE A 43 -0.20 9.85 -5.12
CA PHE A 43 -0.51 9.63 -3.70
C PHE A 43 -1.82 8.85 -3.59
N LEU A 44 -1.80 7.75 -2.86
CA LEU A 44 -2.96 6.88 -2.65
C LEU A 44 -3.17 6.69 -1.14
N ASP A 45 -4.33 7.10 -0.66
CA ASP A 45 -4.70 6.98 0.75
C ASP A 45 -5.62 5.78 0.96
N GLU A 46 -5.12 4.75 1.66
CA GLU A 46 -5.79 3.47 1.92
C GLU A 46 -6.55 2.88 0.71
N PRO A 47 -5.92 2.76 -0.47
CA PRO A 47 -6.62 2.50 -1.72
C PRO A 47 -7.29 1.12 -1.80
N THR A 48 -6.95 0.21 -0.91
CA THR A 48 -7.46 -1.17 -0.87
C THR A 48 -8.34 -1.45 0.33
N SER A 49 -8.67 -0.43 1.12
CA SER A 49 -9.53 -0.57 2.30
C SER A 49 -10.93 -1.07 1.90
N GLY A 50 -11.41 -2.13 2.57
CA GLY A 50 -12.70 -2.74 2.30
C GLY A 50 -12.78 -3.58 1.01
N VAL A 51 -11.66 -3.83 0.36
CA VAL A 51 -11.57 -4.66 -0.85
C VAL A 51 -11.17 -6.08 -0.47
N ASP A 52 -11.73 -7.08 -1.17
CA ASP A 52 -11.39 -8.48 -0.97
C ASP A 52 -9.91 -8.77 -1.31
N PRO A 53 -9.31 -9.84 -0.76
CA PRO A 53 -7.88 -10.12 -0.93
C PRO A 53 -7.44 -10.33 -2.39
N LEU A 54 -8.31 -10.91 -3.24
CA LEU A 54 -7.99 -11.15 -4.64
C LEU A 54 -7.91 -9.81 -5.41
N THR A 55 -8.92 -8.97 -5.24
CA THR A 55 -8.97 -7.63 -5.87
C THR A 55 -7.84 -6.74 -5.34
N ARG A 56 -7.48 -6.86 -4.06
CA ARG A 56 -6.33 -6.16 -3.45
C ARG A 56 -5.02 -6.53 -4.16
N ARG A 57 -4.78 -7.82 -4.36
CA ARG A 57 -3.60 -8.30 -5.09
C ARG A 57 -3.53 -7.77 -6.51
N GLU A 58 -4.65 -7.77 -7.24
CA GLU A 58 -4.72 -7.20 -8.59
C GLU A 58 -4.41 -5.70 -8.59
N PHE A 59 -4.88 -4.97 -7.58
CA PHE A 59 -4.60 -3.55 -7.42
C PHE A 59 -3.10 -3.29 -7.25
N TRP A 60 -2.41 -4.07 -6.42
CA TRP A 60 -0.96 -3.97 -6.23
C TRP A 60 -0.17 -4.32 -7.49
N LEU A 61 -0.62 -5.28 -8.29
CA LEU A 61 -0.01 -5.54 -9.60
C LEU A 61 -0.09 -4.31 -10.53
N HIS A 62 -1.20 -3.56 -10.49
CA HIS A 62 -1.30 -2.31 -11.25
C HIS A 62 -0.35 -1.24 -10.71
N ILE A 63 -0.23 -1.07 -9.39
CA ILE A 63 0.72 -0.14 -8.78
C ILE A 63 2.15 -0.47 -9.21
N ASN A 64 2.58 -1.71 -9.06
CA ASN A 64 3.92 -2.14 -9.43
C ASN A 64 4.22 -1.90 -10.93
N SER A 65 3.25 -2.18 -11.80
CA SER A 65 3.40 -1.89 -13.24
C SER A 65 3.56 -0.39 -13.54
N MET A 66 3.05 0.50 -12.68
CA MET A 66 3.28 1.96 -12.82
C MET A 66 4.67 2.35 -12.34
N VAL A 67 5.10 1.79 -11.22
CA VAL A 67 6.46 2.01 -10.68
C VAL A 67 7.51 1.57 -11.70
N GLU A 68 7.34 0.41 -12.32
CA GLU A 68 8.22 -0.07 -13.41
C GLU A 68 8.30 0.89 -14.61
N LYS A 69 7.26 1.69 -14.83
CA LYS A 69 7.21 2.73 -15.88
C LYS A 69 7.76 4.08 -15.42
N GLY A 70 8.29 4.16 -14.20
CA GLY A 70 8.92 5.35 -13.66
C GLY A 70 8.01 6.27 -12.85
N VAL A 71 6.77 5.88 -12.56
CA VAL A 71 5.88 6.66 -11.66
C VAL A 71 6.30 6.42 -10.22
N THR A 72 6.50 7.47 -9.44
CA THR A 72 6.70 7.36 -8.01
C THR A 72 5.33 7.25 -7.31
N VAL A 73 5.10 6.18 -6.56
CA VAL A 73 3.82 5.96 -5.89
C VAL A 73 4.01 5.94 -4.38
N MET A 74 3.30 6.81 -3.67
CA MET A 74 3.20 6.80 -2.22
C MET A 74 1.82 6.28 -1.80
N VAL A 75 1.81 5.20 -1.00
CA VAL A 75 0.59 4.57 -0.51
C VAL A 75 0.55 4.65 1.00
N THR A 76 -0.58 5.06 1.58
CA THR A 76 -0.85 4.80 3.00
C THR A 76 -1.68 3.53 3.13
N THR A 77 -1.36 2.69 4.09
CA THR A 77 -2.11 1.46 4.40
C THR A 77 -1.96 1.10 5.87
N HIS A 78 -2.95 0.41 6.41
CA HIS A 78 -2.88 -0.25 7.72
C HIS A 78 -2.73 -1.78 7.59
N PHE A 79 -2.60 -2.30 6.38
CA PHE A 79 -2.38 -3.72 6.11
C PHE A 79 -0.88 -4.02 6.03
N MET A 80 -0.36 -4.77 6.99
CA MET A 80 1.07 -5.08 7.04
C MET A 80 1.55 -5.99 5.91
N ASP A 81 0.67 -6.84 5.37
CA ASP A 81 0.95 -7.66 4.20
C ASP A 81 1.17 -6.83 2.92
N GLU A 82 0.57 -5.64 2.84
CA GLU A 82 0.78 -4.72 1.71
C GLU A 82 2.17 -4.09 1.72
N ALA A 83 2.77 -3.94 2.89
CA ALA A 83 4.12 -3.41 3.04
C ALA A 83 5.17 -4.24 2.29
N GLU A 84 4.96 -5.54 2.14
CA GLU A 84 5.86 -6.44 1.38
C GLU A 84 5.91 -6.12 -0.13
N TYR A 85 4.93 -5.36 -0.66
CA TYR A 85 4.93 -4.92 -2.06
C TYR A 85 5.70 -3.61 -2.29
N CYS A 86 6.13 -2.94 -1.21
CA CYS A 86 6.76 -1.62 -1.28
C CYS A 86 8.28 -1.73 -1.35
N ASP A 87 8.94 -0.87 -2.13
CA ASP A 87 10.40 -0.74 -2.13
C ASP A 87 10.90 -0.10 -0.83
N ARG A 88 10.08 0.75 -0.23
CA ARG A 88 10.41 1.47 1.00
C ARG A 88 9.18 1.72 1.85
N ILE A 89 9.32 1.57 3.16
CA ILE A 89 8.26 1.74 4.16
C ILE A 89 8.66 2.83 5.14
N GLY A 90 7.67 3.61 5.59
CA GLY A 90 7.76 4.48 6.75
C GLY A 90 6.70 4.07 7.77
N LEU A 91 7.10 3.69 8.97
CA LEU A 91 6.19 3.35 10.06
C LEU A 91 5.85 4.60 10.87
N VAL A 92 4.57 4.96 10.88
CA VAL A 92 4.06 6.12 11.64
C VAL A 92 3.31 5.64 12.87
N TYR A 93 3.73 6.09 14.04
CA TYR A 93 3.10 5.80 15.32
C TYR A 93 2.99 7.07 16.16
N ARG A 94 1.81 7.34 16.73
CA ARG A 94 1.50 8.56 17.50
C ARG A 94 1.92 9.85 16.78
N GLY A 95 1.74 9.91 15.45
CA GLY A 95 2.08 11.08 14.63
C GLY A 95 3.58 11.27 14.37
N LYS A 96 4.43 10.32 14.76
CA LYS A 96 5.87 10.35 14.52
C LYS A 96 6.27 9.20 13.58
N LEU A 97 7.23 9.46 12.70
CA LEU A 97 7.89 8.43 11.90
C LEU A 97 8.89 7.71 12.81
N ILE A 98 8.57 6.46 13.22
CA ILE A 98 9.37 5.70 14.18
C ILE A 98 10.43 4.83 13.53
N ALA A 99 10.21 4.40 12.30
CA ALA A 99 11.17 3.62 11.52
C ALA A 99 10.96 3.83 10.03
N SER A 100 12.01 3.70 9.23
CA SER A 100 11.89 3.70 7.77
C SER A 100 13.02 2.89 7.13
N GLY A 101 12.70 2.13 6.08
CA GLY A 101 13.63 1.26 5.36
C GLY A 101 12.92 0.40 4.34
N THR A 102 13.63 -0.56 3.76
CA THR A 102 13.00 -1.64 2.98
C THR A 102 12.24 -2.59 3.92
N PRO A 103 11.31 -3.41 3.42
CA PRO A 103 10.68 -4.46 4.24
C PRO A 103 11.72 -5.32 4.98
N ASP A 104 12.79 -5.73 4.30
CA ASP A 104 13.85 -6.57 4.88
C ASP A 104 14.65 -5.83 5.95
N ASP A 105 14.96 -4.53 5.75
CA ASP A 105 15.63 -3.71 6.76
C ASP A 105 14.80 -3.63 8.06
N LEU A 106 13.49 -3.42 7.95
CA LEU A 106 12.61 -3.30 9.11
C LEU A 106 12.42 -4.64 9.84
N LYS A 107 12.30 -5.73 9.10
CA LYS A 107 12.30 -7.09 9.67
C LYS A 107 13.62 -7.39 10.37
N ALA A 108 14.74 -7.08 9.77
CA ALA A 108 16.06 -7.29 10.37
C ALA A 108 16.27 -6.47 11.65
N GLN A 109 15.78 -5.21 11.70
CA GLN A 109 15.86 -4.35 12.89
C GLN A 109 15.06 -4.92 14.08
N SER A 110 13.97 -5.63 13.81
CA SER A 110 13.08 -6.20 14.82
C SER A 110 13.39 -7.64 15.18
N ALA A 111 14.28 -8.30 14.44
CA ALA A 111 14.66 -9.69 14.68
C ALA A 111 15.35 -9.84 16.06
N ASN A 112 15.05 -10.94 16.76
CA ASN A 112 15.65 -11.30 18.04
C ASN A 112 15.82 -12.82 18.13
N ASP A 113 16.40 -13.31 19.24
CA ASP A 113 16.67 -14.75 19.43
C ASP A 113 15.40 -15.60 19.43
N GLU A 114 14.25 -15.06 19.79
CA GLU A 114 12.95 -15.75 19.81
C GLU A 114 12.28 -15.71 18.43
N GLN A 115 12.52 -14.64 17.66
CA GLN A 115 11.98 -14.42 16.31
C GLN A 115 13.09 -13.95 15.35
N PRO A 116 13.88 -14.87 14.81
CA PRO A 116 14.99 -14.51 13.93
C PRO A 116 14.53 -14.07 12.52
N ASP A 117 13.33 -14.45 12.09
CA ASP A 117 12.73 -14.07 10.80
C ASP A 117 11.26 -13.62 11.00
N PRO A 118 11.05 -12.38 11.50
CA PRO A 118 9.71 -11.88 11.78
C PRO A 118 8.95 -11.52 10.50
N THR A 119 7.62 -11.69 10.53
CA THR A 119 6.73 -11.10 9.53
C THR A 119 6.71 -9.57 9.68
N MET A 120 6.21 -8.84 8.66
CA MET A 120 6.05 -7.38 8.77
C MET A 120 5.14 -6.96 9.94
N GLU A 121 4.10 -7.73 10.24
CA GLU A 121 3.23 -7.48 11.41
C GLU A 121 4.00 -7.62 12.72
N GLN A 122 4.80 -8.68 12.86
CA GLN A 122 5.64 -8.90 14.05
C GLN A 122 6.71 -7.82 14.18
N ALA A 123 7.34 -7.43 13.05
CA ALA A 123 8.31 -6.36 13.01
C ALA A 123 7.69 -5.03 13.46
N PHE A 124 6.50 -4.69 12.97
CA PHE A 124 5.79 -3.49 13.37
C PHE A 124 5.47 -3.45 14.87
N ILE A 125 4.96 -4.56 15.43
CA ILE A 125 4.67 -4.67 16.87
C ILE A 125 5.95 -4.49 17.69
N GLN A 126 7.04 -5.12 17.29
CA GLN A 126 8.32 -5.03 18.02
C GLN A 126 8.88 -3.60 17.97
N LEU A 127 8.88 -2.95 16.81
CA LEU A 127 9.35 -1.57 16.66
C LEU A 127 8.54 -0.57 17.48
N ILE A 128 7.22 -0.77 17.60
CA ILE A 128 6.37 0.02 18.52
C ILE A 128 6.77 -0.21 19.98
N HIS A 129 6.96 -1.47 20.40
CA HIS A 129 7.36 -1.77 21.77
C HIS A 129 8.71 -1.14 22.13
N ASP A 130 9.67 -1.18 21.22
CA ASP A 130 10.99 -0.61 21.45
C ASP A 130 10.91 0.91 21.52
N TRP A 131 10.15 1.53 20.63
CA TRP A 131 9.89 2.96 20.66
C TRP A 131 9.19 3.42 21.94
N ASP A 132 8.15 2.69 22.41
CA ASP A 132 7.45 3.00 23.67
C ASP A 132 8.36 2.83 24.89
N LYS A 133 9.27 1.85 24.92
CA LYS A 133 10.26 1.69 26.01
C LYS A 133 11.21 2.88 26.09
N GLU A 134 11.69 3.38 24.94
CA GLU A 134 12.60 4.52 24.86
C GLU A 134 11.93 5.83 25.29
N HIS A 135 10.61 5.97 25.01
CA HIS A 135 9.85 7.20 25.26
C HIS A 135 8.87 7.13 26.43
N SER A 136 8.90 6.06 27.24
CA SER A 136 8.02 5.88 28.42
C SER A 136 8.36 6.80 29.61
N ASN A 137 9.42 7.60 29.51
CA ASN A 137 9.89 8.52 30.56
C ASN A 137 9.69 10.00 30.19
N GLU A 138 8.99 10.31 29.09
CA GLU A 138 8.57 11.66 28.74
C GLU A 138 7.05 11.88 29.05
#